data_9f59d98977094979bda5d72e2bb1159d
#
_entry.id   9f59d98977094979bda5d72e2bb1159d
#
_cell.length_a   1.000
_cell.length_b   1.000
_cell.length_c   1.000
_cell.angle_alpha   90.00
_cell.angle_beta   90.00
_cell.angle_gamma   90.00
#
_symmetry.space_group_name_H-M   'P 1'
#
loop_
_entity.id
_entity.type
_entity.pdbx_description
1 polymer ?
#
loop_
_entity_poly.entity_id
_entity_poly.type
_entity_poly.pdbx_seq_one_letter_code
_entity_poly.pdbx_strand_id
1 'polypeptide(L)'
;GTHVVHNNTATFYSRNNAFSMMGFDTFTSKELMNITQYTPNGNWPTDDVLVQETVKALDSTKDQSDFVYTITVEGHGDYPTEKILTDPAIKVSGAATEESNNQWEYYVNMIHEVDDFIGDLITAVDRRGEDTIVVMFGDHLPTMGLSDSDMKSGDIFKTKYITWNNMGLPKEDADLTAYQLLSQITDQAGIHEGTMFNYHQTQRNSETYLNGLENLQYDLLYGKRYTY
;
A
#
# COMPACT_ATOMS: atom_id res chain seq x y z
N GLY A 1 -0.75 -17.51 7.06
CA GLY A 1 -1.76 -16.57 7.57
C GLY A 1 -1.97 -15.38 6.66
N THR A 2 -3.13 -14.76 6.76
CA THR A 2 -3.49 -13.57 5.98
C THR A 2 -3.98 -12.46 6.92
N HIS A 3 -3.30 -11.32 6.91
CA HIS A 3 -3.50 -10.26 7.91
C HIS A 3 -3.66 -8.90 7.24
N VAL A 4 -4.56 -8.08 7.76
CA VAL A 4 -4.63 -6.65 7.43
C VAL A 4 -4.30 -5.83 8.67
N VAL A 5 -3.47 -4.81 8.51
CA VAL A 5 -3.09 -3.86 9.57
C VAL A 5 -3.33 -2.44 9.07
N HIS A 6 -4.09 -1.64 9.81
CA HIS A 6 -4.41 -0.27 9.40
C HIS A 6 -4.69 0.63 10.61
N ASN A 7 -3.96 1.73 10.72
CA ASN A 7 -4.11 2.70 11.82
C ASN A 7 -5.28 3.67 11.66
N ASN A 8 -6.29 3.29 10.89
CA ASN A 8 -7.57 4.00 10.82
C ASN A 8 -8.72 3.08 11.25
N THR A 9 -9.94 3.64 11.34
CA THR A 9 -11.11 2.95 11.87
C THR A 9 -11.57 1.77 11.01
N ALA A 10 -12.01 0.70 11.67
CA ALA A 10 -12.47 -0.52 11.01
C ALA A 10 -13.70 -0.32 10.12
N THR A 11 -14.55 0.65 10.48
CA THR A 11 -15.83 0.88 9.79
C THR A 11 -15.72 1.78 8.56
N PHE A 12 -14.64 2.55 8.44
CA PHE A 12 -14.42 3.41 7.28
C PHE A 12 -14.30 2.55 6.01
N TYR A 13 -15.04 2.88 4.97
CA TYR A 13 -15.23 2.06 3.75
C TYR A 13 -15.74 0.63 4.03
N SER A 14 -16.38 0.38 5.19
CA SER A 14 -16.84 -0.96 5.58
C SER A 14 -15.71 -2.01 5.57
N ARG A 15 -14.48 -1.60 5.90
CA ARG A 15 -13.28 -2.46 5.83
C ARG A 15 -13.40 -3.74 6.65
N ASN A 16 -14.02 -3.64 7.84
CA ASN A 16 -14.27 -4.80 8.70
C ASN A 16 -15.07 -5.91 7.99
N ASN A 17 -16.04 -5.54 7.15
CA ASN A 17 -16.80 -6.50 6.35
C ASN A 17 -16.02 -6.92 5.10
N ALA A 18 -15.44 -5.94 4.39
CA ALA A 18 -14.75 -6.20 3.13
C ALA A 18 -13.57 -7.18 3.30
N PHE A 19 -12.68 -6.95 4.27
CA PHE A 19 -11.52 -7.83 4.47
C PHE A 19 -11.91 -9.22 4.93
N SER A 20 -12.91 -9.34 5.80
CA SER A 20 -13.45 -10.65 6.18
C SER A 20 -14.03 -11.41 4.97
N MET A 21 -14.79 -10.72 4.09
CA MET A 21 -15.35 -11.34 2.88
C MET A 21 -14.28 -11.66 1.82
N MET A 22 -13.15 -10.96 1.82
CA MET A 22 -11.99 -11.26 0.98
C MET A 22 -11.17 -12.45 1.48
N GLY A 23 -11.46 -12.96 2.67
CA GLY A 23 -10.82 -14.16 3.23
C GLY A 23 -9.59 -13.87 4.09
N PHE A 24 -9.38 -12.64 4.54
CA PHE A 24 -8.33 -12.36 5.52
C PHE A 24 -8.68 -12.97 6.89
N ASP A 25 -7.69 -13.62 7.51
CA ASP A 25 -7.83 -14.24 8.83
C ASP A 25 -7.99 -13.20 9.94
N THR A 26 -7.27 -12.08 9.84
CA THR A 26 -7.34 -11.00 10.82
C THR A 26 -7.35 -9.62 10.20
N PHE A 27 -7.99 -8.68 10.88
CA PHE A 27 -7.90 -7.25 10.62
C PHE A 27 -7.65 -6.49 11.91
N THR A 28 -6.44 -5.94 12.05
CA THR A 28 -6.05 -5.07 13.18
C THR A 28 -6.24 -3.62 12.75
N SER A 29 -7.25 -2.99 13.30
CA SER A 29 -7.59 -1.58 13.04
C SER A 29 -7.17 -0.68 14.20
N LYS A 30 -7.30 0.64 14.02
CA LYS A 30 -6.98 1.67 15.02
C LYS A 30 -7.54 1.35 16.42
N GLU A 31 -8.74 0.80 16.49
CA GLU A 31 -9.42 0.48 17.75
C GLU A 31 -8.70 -0.61 18.57
N LEU A 32 -7.84 -1.39 17.92
CA LEU A 32 -7.07 -2.47 18.53
C LEU A 32 -5.61 -2.09 18.78
N MET A 33 -5.20 -0.88 18.41
CA MET A 33 -3.83 -0.39 18.53
C MET A 33 -3.67 0.55 19.73
N ASN A 34 -2.45 0.64 20.26
CA ASN A 34 -2.08 1.66 21.24
C ASN A 34 -1.56 2.91 20.50
N ILE A 35 -2.46 3.76 20.01
CA ILE A 35 -2.10 5.01 19.32
C ILE A 35 -1.68 6.06 20.35
N THR A 36 -0.43 6.52 20.23
CA THR A 36 0.15 7.54 21.13
C THR A 36 0.49 8.83 20.42
N GLN A 37 0.65 8.79 19.11
CA GLN A 37 1.08 9.93 18.30
C GLN A 37 0.13 10.17 17.14
N TYR A 38 0.01 11.45 16.77
CA TYR A 38 -0.83 11.92 15.67
C TYR A 38 -0.05 12.93 14.83
N THR A 39 -0.42 13.05 13.58
CA THR A 39 0.09 14.08 12.66
C THR A 39 -0.05 15.48 13.27
N PRO A 40 0.78 16.45 12.87
CA PRO A 40 0.75 17.80 13.45
C PRO A 40 -0.60 18.52 13.42
N ASN A 41 -1.47 18.21 12.45
CA ASN A 41 -2.86 18.71 12.39
C ASN A 41 -3.83 17.90 13.28
N GLY A 42 -3.38 16.81 13.90
CA GLY A 42 -4.17 15.98 14.81
C GLY A 42 -5.17 15.03 14.13
N ASN A 43 -5.21 14.96 12.80
CA ASN A 43 -6.25 14.23 12.07
C ASN A 43 -5.94 12.73 11.97
N TRP A 44 -4.68 12.38 11.74
CA TRP A 44 -4.28 10.99 11.50
C TRP A 44 -3.30 10.49 12.57
N PRO A 45 -3.40 9.22 12.99
CA PRO A 45 -2.30 8.58 13.71
C PRO A 45 -1.03 8.53 12.87
N THR A 46 0.12 8.63 13.48
CA THR A 46 1.40 8.37 12.78
C THR A 46 1.53 6.90 12.38
N ASP A 47 2.30 6.61 11.34
CA ASP A 47 2.41 5.27 10.78
C ASP A 47 3.44 4.38 11.51
N ASP A 48 4.24 4.95 12.41
CA ASP A 48 5.24 4.23 13.23
C ASP A 48 4.64 3.07 14.03
N VAL A 49 3.40 3.20 14.51
CA VAL A 49 2.68 2.13 15.21
C VAL A 49 2.51 0.87 14.36
N LEU A 50 2.44 1.01 13.02
CA LEU A 50 2.24 -0.10 12.11
C LEU A 50 3.44 -1.05 12.05
N VAL A 51 4.65 -0.62 12.41
CA VAL A 51 5.82 -1.49 12.48
C VAL A 51 5.58 -2.63 13.46
N GLN A 52 5.26 -2.28 14.72
CA GLN A 52 5.04 -3.29 15.74
C GLN A 52 3.76 -4.12 15.49
N GLU A 53 2.72 -3.52 14.93
CA GLU A 53 1.47 -4.26 14.66
C GLU A 53 1.64 -5.23 13.48
N THR A 54 2.44 -4.88 12.47
CA THR A 54 2.84 -5.81 11.40
C THR A 54 3.66 -6.97 11.94
N VAL A 55 4.66 -6.70 12.80
CA VAL A 55 5.45 -7.75 13.45
C VAL A 55 4.59 -8.66 14.32
N LYS A 56 3.65 -8.11 15.09
CA LYS A 56 2.69 -8.91 15.87
C LYS A 56 1.83 -9.82 15.00
N ALA A 57 1.39 -9.33 13.82
CA ALA A 57 0.63 -10.15 12.89
C ALA A 57 1.48 -11.33 12.40
N LEU A 58 2.71 -11.09 11.96
CA LEU A 58 3.67 -12.13 11.56
C LEU A 58 4.01 -13.11 12.71
N ASP A 59 4.10 -12.62 13.96
CA ASP A 59 4.39 -13.47 15.14
C ASP A 59 3.20 -14.35 15.54
N SER A 60 1.99 -14.01 15.12
CA SER A 60 0.79 -14.76 15.47
C SER A 60 0.64 -16.09 14.74
N THR A 61 1.35 -16.26 13.61
CA THR A 61 1.24 -17.40 12.70
C THR A 61 2.61 -18.05 12.46
N LYS A 62 3.29 -18.45 13.54
CA LYS A 62 4.60 -19.12 13.47
C LYS A 62 4.54 -20.41 12.66
N ASP A 63 5.64 -20.70 11.95
CA ASP A 63 5.84 -21.93 11.18
C ASP A 63 4.96 -22.05 9.91
N GLN A 64 4.44 -20.93 9.41
CA GLN A 64 3.73 -20.87 8.11
C GLN A 64 4.06 -19.58 7.36
N SER A 65 3.77 -19.56 6.06
CA SER A 65 3.91 -18.33 5.25
C SER A 65 2.78 -17.36 5.55
N ASP A 66 3.09 -16.07 5.52
CA ASP A 66 2.14 -15.00 5.79
C ASP A 66 2.03 -14.02 4.63
N PHE A 67 0.82 -13.51 4.44
CA PHE A 67 0.53 -12.34 3.64
C PHE A 67 -0.01 -11.24 4.54
N VAL A 68 0.73 -10.15 4.68
CA VAL A 68 0.30 -8.99 5.47
C VAL A 68 0.05 -7.79 4.56
N TYR A 69 -1.15 -7.24 4.62
CA TYR A 69 -1.52 -6.01 3.94
C TYR A 69 -1.55 -4.86 4.94
N THR A 70 -0.48 -4.07 4.96
CA THR A 70 -0.37 -2.89 5.84
C THR A 70 -0.79 -1.63 5.07
N ILE A 71 -1.71 -0.86 5.63
CA ILE A 71 -2.26 0.35 5.04
C ILE A 71 -1.89 1.54 5.93
N THR A 72 -1.16 2.50 5.38
CA THR A 72 -0.74 3.74 6.03
C THR A 72 -1.83 4.82 5.94
N VAL A 73 -1.77 5.86 6.79
CA VAL A 73 -2.73 6.97 6.73
C VAL A 73 -2.07 8.33 6.93
N GLU A 74 -0.85 8.39 7.39
CA GLU A 74 -0.17 9.64 7.75
C GLU A 74 -0.05 10.63 6.59
N GLY A 75 0.26 10.12 5.39
CA GLY A 75 0.33 10.90 4.15
C GLY A 75 -1.01 11.27 3.53
N HIS A 76 -2.14 10.83 4.13
CA HIS A 76 -3.48 11.07 3.60
C HIS A 76 -3.90 12.56 3.73
N GLY A 77 -4.86 12.98 2.91
CA GLY A 77 -5.37 14.35 2.81
C GLY A 77 -5.77 15.03 4.11
N ASP A 78 -6.33 16.22 4.02
CA ASP A 78 -6.47 17.26 5.02
C ASP A 78 -5.16 18.05 5.22
N TYR A 79 -4.59 18.50 4.10
CA TYR A 79 -3.38 19.33 4.11
C TYR A 79 -3.76 20.76 4.50
N PRO A 80 -3.23 21.27 5.64
CA PRO A 80 -3.61 22.60 6.16
C PRO A 80 -3.09 23.72 5.26
N THR A 81 -3.92 24.73 5.05
CA THR A 81 -3.56 25.97 4.33
C THR A 81 -2.72 26.91 5.20
N GLU A 82 -2.84 26.80 6.51
CA GLU A 82 -2.04 27.54 7.48
C GLU A 82 -0.68 26.86 7.71
N LYS A 83 0.31 27.64 8.05
CA LYS A 83 1.63 27.13 8.41
C LYS A 83 1.60 26.54 9.82
N ILE A 84 1.48 25.23 9.94
CA ILE A 84 1.49 24.53 11.23
C ILE A 84 2.85 23.89 11.59
N LEU A 85 3.68 23.58 10.62
CA LEU A 85 5.03 23.04 10.86
C LEU A 85 5.97 24.18 11.29
N THR A 86 6.58 24.06 12.47
CA THR A 86 7.50 25.07 13.01
C THR A 86 8.92 24.89 12.53
N ASP A 87 9.35 23.65 12.36
CA ASP A 87 10.70 23.28 11.88
C ASP A 87 10.62 22.08 10.92
N PRO A 88 10.10 22.28 9.70
CA PRO A 88 9.96 21.20 8.73
C PRO A 88 11.34 20.69 8.26
N ALA A 89 11.50 19.37 8.16
CA ALA A 89 12.69 18.74 7.59
C ALA A 89 12.88 19.12 6.12
N ILE A 90 11.77 19.24 5.39
CA ILE A 90 11.74 19.65 3.98
C ILE A 90 10.98 20.96 3.85
N LYS A 91 11.63 21.98 3.27
CA LYS A 91 11.02 23.30 3.02
C LYS A 91 10.55 23.41 1.57
N VAL A 92 9.33 23.90 1.37
CA VAL A 92 8.73 24.10 0.05
C VAL A 92 8.57 25.59 -0.24
N SER A 93 8.84 25.97 -1.49
CA SER A 93 8.63 27.32 -1.99
C SER A 93 8.34 27.29 -3.49
N GLY A 94 7.68 28.34 -4.01
CA GLY A 94 7.45 28.50 -5.45
C GLY A 94 6.06 28.03 -5.92
N ALA A 95 5.16 27.64 -5.02
CA ALA A 95 3.78 27.44 -5.37
C ALA A 95 3.07 28.78 -5.66
N ALA A 96 1.88 28.74 -6.26
CA ALA A 96 1.16 29.94 -6.69
C ALA A 96 0.70 30.85 -5.53
N THR A 97 0.43 30.27 -4.35
CA THR A 97 0.00 30.97 -3.15
C THR A 97 0.76 30.48 -1.91
N GLU A 98 0.69 31.24 -0.81
CA GLU A 98 1.27 30.83 0.47
C GLU A 98 0.53 29.61 1.03
N GLU A 99 -0.77 29.55 0.91
CA GLU A 99 -1.59 28.41 1.33
C GLU A 99 -1.16 27.13 0.60
N SER A 100 -0.92 27.23 -0.71
CA SER A 100 -0.42 26.10 -1.49
C SER A 100 0.99 25.68 -1.08
N ASN A 101 1.90 26.62 -0.78
CA ASN A 101 3.21 26.29 -0.24
C ASN A 101 3.08 25.52 1.10
N ASN A 102 2.18 25.98 2.00
CA ASN A 102 1.95 25.33 3.29
C ASN A 102 1.40 23.92 3.13
N GLN A 103 0.46 23.70 2.22
CA GLN A 103 -0.09 22.37 1.91
C GLN A 103 0.98 21.41 1.36
N TRP A 104 1.79 21.87 0.41
CA TRP A 104 2.88 21.07 -0.14
C TRP A 104 3.97 20.80 0.89
N GLU A 105 4.36 21.81 1.70
CA GLU A 105 5.34 21.62 2.77
C GLU A 105 4.86 20.60 3.79
N TYR A 106 3.59 20.68 4.19
CA TYR A 106 2.98 19.68 5.06
C TYR A 106 3.02 18.28 4.43
N TYR A 107 2.52 18.12 3.22
CA TYR A 107 2.47 16.84 2.53
C TYR A 107 3.85 16.18 2.40
N VAL A 108 4.86 16.89 1.91
CA VAL A 108 6.19 16.28 1.71
C VAL A 108 6.87 15.90 3.03
N ASN A 109 6.56 16.60 4.13
CA ASN A 109 7.05 16.19 5.44
C ASN A 109 6.31 14.96 5.98
N MET A 110 5.01 14.82 5.74
CA MET A 110 4.31 13.57 6.08
C MET A 110 4.81 12.38 5.24
N ILE A 111 5.12 12.59 3.96
CA ILE A 111 5.75 11.53 3.14
C ILE A 111 7.17 11.21 3.61
N HIS A 112 7.91 12.17 4.16
CA HIS A 112 9.21 11.91 4.78
C HIS A 112 9.06 11.00 6.03
N GLU A 113 8.07 11.25 6.88
CA GLU A 113 7.76 10.36 8.02
C GLU A 113 7.34 8.94 7.55
N VAL A 114 6.55 8.86 6.46
CA VAL A 114 6.22 7.55 5.84
C VAL A 114 7.46 6.83 5.32
N ASP A 115 8.46 7.55 4.77
CA ASP A 115 9.74 6.96 4.33
C ASP A 115 10.53 6.40 5.53
N ASP A 116 10.59 7.11 6.64
CA ASP A 116 11.20 6.64 7.89
C ASP A 116 10.48 5.38 8.41
N PHE A 117 9.13 5.39 8.44
CA PHE A 117 8.33 4.21 8.77
C PHE A 117 8.69 3.00 7.89
N ILE A 118 8.84 3.19 6.58
CA ILE A 118 9.20 2.12 5.63
C ILE A 118 10.59 1.56 5.98
N GLY A 119 11.57 2.42 6.29
CA GLY A 119 12.90 2.02 6.72
C GLY A 119 12.88 1.18 7.99
N ASP A 120 12.08 1.57 8.97
CA ASP A 120 11.90 0.86 10.22
C ASP A 120 11.18 -0.49 10.02
N LEU A 121 10.16 -0.53 9.17
CA LEU A 121 9.46 -1.76 8.82
C LEU A 121 10.40 -2.76 8.14
N ILE A 122 11.15 -2.33 7.13
CA ILE A 122 12.15 -3.18 6.45
C ILE A 122 13.16 -3.72 7.48
N THR A 123 13.67 -2.85 8.34
CA THR A 123 14.60 -3.25 9.40
C THR A 123 14.00 -4.30 10.35
N ALA A 124 12.74 -4.12 10.71
CA ALA A 124 12.05 -5.03 11.62
C ALA A 124 11.81 -6.41 10.99
N VAL A 125 11.37 -6.46 9.72
CA VAL A 125 11.12 -7.75 9.03
C VAL A 125 12.43 -8.46 8.67
N ASP A 126 13.48 -7.73 8.29
CA ASP A 126 14.80 -8.32 7.99
C ASP A 126 15.43 -8.99 9.23
N ARG A 127 15.30 -8.36 10.40
CA ARG A 127 15.78 -8.92 11.68
C ARG A 127 15.14 -10.24 12.07
N ARG A 128 13.96 -10.55 11.53
CA ARG A 128 13.29 -11.84 11.77
C ARG A 128 14.06 -13.00 11.12
N GLY A 129 14.85 -12.74 10.06
CA GLY A 129 15.61 -13.76 9.35
C GLY A 129 14.76 -14.74 8.55
N GLU A 130 13.51 -14.39 8.28
CA GLU A 130 12.60 -15.14 7.40
C GLU A 130 12.65 -14.57 5.99
N ASP A 131 12.52 -15.44 4.98
CA ASP A 131 12.43 -15.01 3.59
C ASP A 131 11.26 -14.07 3.40
N THR A 132 11.54 -12.83 3.02
CA THR A 132 10.55 -11.74 2.99
C THR A 132 10.64 -10.91 1.72
N ILE A 133 9.48 -10.60 1.14
CA ILE A 133 9.32 -9.59 0.10
C ILE A 133 8.41 -8.49 0.63
N VAL A 134 8.84 -7.24 0.56
CA VAL A 134 8.04 -6.06 0.87
C VAL A 134 7.72 -5.32 -0.42
N VAL A 135 6.45 -5.05 -0.65
CA VAL A 135 5.95 -4.27 -1.79
C VAL A 135 5.26 -3.02 -1.25
N MET A 136 5.71 -1.87 -1.69
CA MET A 136 5.17 -0.57 -1.30
C MET A 136 4.65 0.15 -2.54
N PHE A 137 3.47 0.72 -2.48
CA PHE A 137 2.89 1.46 -3.59
C PHE A 137 2.00 2.59 -3.10
N GLY A 138 1.97 3.70 -3.85
CA GLY A 138 0.96 4.74 -3.65
C GLY A 138 -0.33 4.32 -4.35
N ASP A 139 -1.44 4.38 -3.65
CA ASP A 139 -2.77 4.08 -4.21
C ASP A 139 -3.30 5.23 -5.09
N HIS A 140 -2.96 6.49 -4.74
CA HIS A 140 -3.28 7.68 -5.52
C HIS A 140 -2.33 8.84 -5.18
N LEU A 141 -2.38 9.90 -5.98
CA LEU A 141 -1.67 11.16 -5.72
C LEU A 141 -2.41 12.02 -4.66
N PRO A 142 -1.74 13.01 -4.06
CA PRO A 142 -2.38 13.91 -3.09
C PRO A 142 -3.49 14.75 -3.75
N THR A 143 -4.54 15.03 -2.98
CA THR A 143 -5.71 15.79 -3.43
C THR A 143 -5.45 17.31 -3.40
N MET A 144 -4.51 17.78 -4.25
CA MET A 144 -4.10 19.19 -4.33
C MET A 144 -4.41 19.82 -5.69
N GLY A 145 -5.48 19.33 -6.37
CA GLY A 145 -5.93 19.90 -7.64
C GLY A 145 -4.99 19.65 -8.82
N LEU A 146 -4.17 18.60 -8.75
CA LEU A 146 -3.28 18.22 -9.84
C LEU A 146 -4.04 17.77 -11.08
N SER A 147 -3.50 18.08 -12.25
CA SER A 147 -3.95 17.64 -13.57
C SER A 147 -2.85 16.87 -14.30
N ASP A 148 -3.18 16.21 -15.38
CA ASP A 148 -2.22 15.48 -16.21
C ASP A 148 -1.05 16.36 -16.67
N SER A 149 -1.29 17.65 -16.94
CA SER A 149 -0.25 18.60 -17.35
C SER A 149 0.77 18.93 -16.25
N ASP A 150 0.45 18.68 -14.99
CA ASP A 150 1.34 18.91 -13.85
C ASP A 150 2.29 17.72 -13.63
N MET A 151 1.99 16.59 -14.26
CA MET A 151 2.72 15.35 -14.09
C MET A 151 3.76 15.11 -15.18
N LYS A 152 4.98 14.71 -14.79
CA LYS A 152 5.98 14.26 -15.78
C LYS A 152 5.54 13.04 -16.58
N SER A 153 4.66 12.22 -16.01
CA SER A 153 4.06 11.06 -16.67
C SER A 153 2.96 11.42 -17.67
N GLY A 154 2.43 12.66 -17.60
CA GLY A 154 1.23 13.08 -18.35
C GLY A 154 -0.05 12.37 -17.90
N ASP A 155 -0.08 11.81 -16.69
CA ASP A 155 -1.20 11.00 -16.21
C ASP A 155 -1.24 11.03 -14.67
N ILE A 156 -2.32 11.57 -14.09
CA ILE A 156 -2.51 11.66 -12.63
C ILE A 156 -2.82 10.33 -11.95
N PHE A 157 -3.16 9.29 -12.71
CA PHE A 157 -3.43 7.96 -12.17
C PHE A 157 -2.17 7.08 -12.07
N LYS A 158 -1.02 7.57 -12.53
CA LYS A 158 0.26 6.88 -12.38
C LYS A 158 0.91 7.20 -11.06
N THR A 159 1.06 6.17 -10.23
CA THR A 159 1.81 6.22 -8.98
C THR A 159 3.12 5.43 -9.11
N LYS A 160 3.89 5.32 -8.03
CA LYS A 160 5.10 4.51 -7.96
C LYS A 160 4.88 3.31 -7.07
N TYR A 161 5.59 2.21 -7.39
CA TYR A 161 5.78 1.11 -6.47
C TYR A 161 7.28 0.82 -6.31
N ILE A 162 7.63 0.24 -5.19
CA ILE A 162 8.99 -0.18 -4.84
C ILE A 162 8.89 -1.60 -4.28
N THR A 163 9.89 -2.42 -4.57
CA THR A 163 10.02 -3.75 -3.98
C THR A 163 11.34 -3.86 -3.24
N TRP A 164 11.31 -4.54 -2.10
CA TRP A 164 12.48 -4.96 -1.36
C TRP A 164 12.37 -6.45 -1.01
N ASN A 165 13.48 -7.15 -0.96
CA ASN A 165 13.51 -8.54 -0.49
C ASN A 165 14.87 -8.86 0.14
N ASN A 166 14.92 -9.85 1.04
CA ASN A 166 16.14 -10.42 1.61
C ASN A 166 16.52 -11.79 1.01
N MET A 167 15.83 -12.20 -0.06
CA MET A 167 15.99 -13.52 -0.71
C MET A 167 17.01 -13.48 -1.87
N GLY A 168 17.56 -12.31 -2.20
CA GLY A 168 18.46 -12.14 -3.35
C GLY A 168 17.75 -12.19 -4.70
N LEU A 169 16.45 -11.95 -4.77
CA LEU A 169 15.71 -11.85 -6.02
C LEU A 169 16.21 -10.65 -6.84
N PRO A 170 16.27 -10.77 -8.15
CA PRO A 170 16.75 -9.70 -9.00
C PRO A 170 15.82 -8.49 -8.96
N LYS A 171 16.41 -7.29 -9.12
CA LYS A 171 15.64 -6.08 -9.34
C LYS A 171 15.10 -6.07 -10.77
N GLU A 172 13.80 -5.89 -10.91
CA GLU A 172 13.11 -5.77 -12.19
C GLU A 172 12.21 -4.54 -12.19
N ASP A 173 12.60 -3.52 -12.97
CA ASP A 173 11.78 -2.33 -13.14
C ASP A 173 10.76 -2.59 -14.27
N ALA A 174 9.47 -2.45 -13.97
CA ALA A 174 8.38 -2.65 -14.93
C ALA A 174 7.23 -1.69 -14.68
N ASP A 175 6.62 -1.22 -15.76
CA ASP A 175 5.31 -0.53 -15.69
C ASP A 175 4.22 -1.59 -15.64
N LEU A 176 3.36 -1.51 -14.62
CA LEU A 176 2.28 -2.46 -14.36
C LEU A 176 0.97 -1.71 -14.11
N THR A 177 -0.14 -2.36 -14.42
CA THR A 177 -1.42 -1.95 -13.86
C THR A 177 -1.57 -2.46 -12.43
N ALA A 178 -2.32 -1.75 -11.58
CA ALA A 178 -2.44 -2.09 -10.17
C ALA A 178 -2.86 -3.56 -9.92
N TYR A 179 -3.77 -4.09 -10.75
CA TYR A 179 -4.24 -5.48 -10.65
C TYR A 179 -3.22 -6.54 -11.10
N GLN A 180 -2.08 -6.13 -11.70
CA GLN A 180 -0.99 -7.03 -12.08
C GLN A 180 0.13 -7.08 -11.03
N LEU A 181 0.20 -6.10 -10.13
CA LEU A 181 1.33 -5.92 -9.23
C LEU A 181 1.60 -7.18 -8.38
N LEU A 182 0.59 -7.67 -7.67
CA LEU A 182 0.76 -8.83 -6.79
C LEU A 182 1.13 -10.10 -7.58
N SER A 183 0.54 -10.30 -8.75
CA SER A 183 0.88 -11.46 -9.60
C SER A 183 2.31 -11.40 -10.16
N GLN A 184 2.84 -10.21 -10.44
CA GLN A 184 4.24 -10.03 -10.82
C GLN A 184 5.19 -10.41 -9.68
N ILE A 185 4.86 -9.97 -8.45
CA ILE A 185 5.69 -10.27 -7.28
C ILE A 185 5.67 -11.75 -6.93
N THR A 186 4.48 -12.37 -6.98
CA THR A 186 4.36 -13.82 -6.74
C THR A 186 5.08 -14.66 -7.81
N ASP A 187 5.08 -14.21 -9.08
CA ASP A 187 5.86 -14.84 -10.16
C ASP A 187 7.37 -14.81 -9.85
N GLN A 188 7.90 -13.65 -9.43
CA GLN A 188 9.30 -13.51 -9.02
C GLN A 188 9.67 -14.38 -7.81
N ALA A 189 8.73 -14.58 -6.90
CA ALA A 189 8.89 -15.46 -5.74
C ALA A 189 8.73 -16.95 -6.05
N GLY A 190 8.40 -17.32 -7.29
CA GLY A 190 8.14 -18.71 -7.68
C GLY A 190 6.79 -19.26 -7.19
N ILE A 191 5.85 -18.38 -6.86
CA ILE A 191 4.48 -18.73 -6.42
C ILE A 191 3.55 -18.66 -7.62
N HIS A 192 3.06 -19.81 -8.08
CA HIS A 192 2.25 -19.96 -9.30
C HIS A 192 0.86 -20.57 -9.05
N GLU A 193 0.51 -20.80 -7.79
CA GLU A 193 -0.76 -21.35 -7.39
C GLU A 193 -1.88 -20.31 -7.48
N GLY A 194 -3.09 -20.79 -7.73
CA GLY A 194 -4.28 -19.96 -7.83
C GLY A 194 -4.58 -19.52 -9.27
N THR A 195 -5.85 -19.71 -9.67
CA THR A 195 -6.32 -19.46 -11.04
C THR A 195 -6.01 -18.04 -11.53
N MET A 196 -6.27 -17.03 -10.69
CA MET A 196 -6.06 -15.63 -11.07
C MET A 196 -4.57 -15.29 -11.22
N PHE A 197 -3.72 -15.72 -10.29
CA PHE A 197 -2.28 -15.49 -10.39
C PHE A 197 -1.69 -16.17 -11.62
N ASN A 198 -2.01 -17.44 -11.84
CA ASN A 198 -1.54 -18.17 -13.01
C ASN A 198 -2.01 -17.50 -14.31
N TYR A 199 -3.26 -17.04 -14.39
CA TYR A 199 -3.77 -16.33 -15.55
C TYR A 199 -2.99 -15.04 -15.82
N HIS A 200 -2.80 -14.19 -14.80
CA HIS A 200 -2.01 -12.96 -14.92
C HIS A 200 -0.58 -13.24 -15.36
N GLN A 201 0.08 -14.21 -14.72
CA GLN A 201 1.48 -14.57 -15.01
C GLN A 201 1.67 -15.09 -16.43
N THR A 202 0.74 -15.89 -16.94
CA THR A 202 0.87 -16.55 -18.24
C THR A 202 0.26 -15.79 -19.41
N GLN A 203 -0.79 -14.97 -19.18
CA GLN A 203 -1.57 -14.34 -20.23
C GLN A 203 -1.41 -12.82 -20.33
N ARG A 204 -0.68 -12.16 -19.43
CA ARG A 204 -0.56 -10.68 -19.38
C ARG A 204 -0.11 -10.02 -20.67
N ASN A 205 0.60 -10.73 -21.54
CA ASN A 205 1.07 -10.24 -22.83
C ASN A 205 0.20 -10.72 -24.02
N SER A 206 -0.89 -11.43 -23.76
CA SER A 206 -1.80 -11.92 -24.78
C SER A 206 -2.73 -10.82 -25.27
N GLU A 207 -3.05 -10.80 -26.58
CA GLU A 207 -4.03 -9.89 -27.15
C GLU A 207 -5.45 -10.08 -26.56
N THR A 208 -5.74 -11.28 -26.02
CA THR A 208 -7.01 -11.62 -25.41
C THR A 208 -7.02 -11.51 -23.89
N TYR A 209 -5.96 -10.94 -23.29
CA TYR A 209 -5.77 -10.90 -21.85
C TYR A 209 -6.95 -10.30 -21.09
N LEU A 210 -7.40 -9.10 -21.47
CA LEU A 210 -8.52 -8.44 -20.77
C LEU A 210 -9.82 -9.21 -20.93
N ASN A 211 -10.12 -9.75 -22.12
CA ASN A 211 -11.32 -10.54 -22.36
C ASN A 211 -11.34 -11.81 -21.50
N GLY A 212 -10.19 -12.48 -21.38
CA GLY A 212 -10.08 -13.65 -20.52
C GLY A 212 -10.22 -13.32 -19.04
N LEU A 213 -9.65 -12.17 -18.59
CA LEU A 213 -9.80 -11.69 -17.23
C LEU A 213 -11.27 -11.39 -16.89
N GLU A 214 -12.00 -10.71 -17.78
CA GLU A 214 -13.44 -10.46 -17.64
C GLU A 214 -14.23 -11.77 -17.53
N ASN A 215 -13.92 -12.76 -18.35
CA ASN A 215 -14.58 -14.08 -18.30
C ASN A 215 -14.33 -14.80 -16.97
N LEU A 216 -13.09 -14.77 -16.45
CA LEU A 216 -12.77 -15.33 -15.13
C LEU A 216 -13.51 -14.61 -14.01
N GLN A 217 -13.54 -13.28 -14.04
CA GLN A 217 -14.30 -12.49 -13.07
C GLN A 217 -15.80 -12.79 -13.15
N TYR A 218 -16.33 -12.89 -14.36
CA TYR A 218 -17.74 -13.27 -14.54
C TYR A 218 -18.04 -14.65 -13.97
N ASP A 219 -17.20 -15.65 -14.27
CA ASP A 219 -17.39 -17.02 -13.73
C ASP A 219 -17.34 -17.05 -12.20
N LEU A 220 -16.43 -16.26 -11.60
CA LEU A 220 -16.31 -16.16 -10.14
C LEU A 220 -17.55 -15.52 -9.49
N LEU A 221 -18.03 -14.40 -10.05
CA LEU A 221 -19.07 -13.57 -9.42
C LEU A 221 -20.49 -14.01 -9.77
N TYR A 222 -20.72 -14.45 -11.00
CA TYR A 222 -22.06 -14.70 -11.56
C TYR A 222 -22.20 -16.06 -12.24
N GLY A 223 -21.08 -16.72 -12.55
CA GLY A 223 -21.04 -17.99 -13.26
C GLY A 223 -21.22 -19.20 -12.35
N LYS A 224 -20.76 -20.34 -12.82
CA LYS A 224 -20.82 -21.61 -12.10
C LYS A 224 -19.52 -21.99 -11.41
N ARG A 225 -18.53 -21.10 -11.42
CA ARG A 225 -17.21 -21.28 -10.83
C ARG A 225 -16.49 -22.52 -11.37
N TYR A 226 -16.49 -22.68 -12.68
CA TYR A 226 -15.84 -23.83 -13.33
C TYR A 226 -14.32 -23.81 -13.23
N THR A 227 -13.74 -22.63 -13.00
CA THR A 227 -12.30 -22.40 -12.97
C THR A 227 -11.71 -22.23 -11.56
N TYR A 228 -12.55 -22.37 -10.51
CA TYR A 228 -12.17 -22.18 -9.11
C TYR A 228 -12.50 -23.42 -8.27
#